data_040ae1d308135d1f848ed8456031d449
#
_entry.id   040ae1d308135d1f848ed8456031d449
#
_cell.length_a   1.000
_cell.length_b   1.000
_cell.length_c   1.000
_cell.angle_alpha   90.00
_cell.angle_beta   90.00
_cell.angle_gamma   90.00
#
_symmetry.space_group_name_H-M   'P 1'
#
loop_
_entity.id
_entity.type
_entity.pdbx_description
1 polymer ?
#
loop_
_entity_poly.entity_id
_entity_poly.type
_entity_poly.pdbx_seq_one_letter_code
_entity_poly.pdbx_strand_id
1 'polypeptide(L)'
;MHFLLSNDDGYQAPGISALAEVLSDLGKVTVVAPDRDCSGASNSLTLDSPLYVKKDERGFYYINGTPSDCVHLAITGLLDEEPNMVISGINSGANLGDDVLYSGTVAAAMEGRFLGCPAIAFSLAGERPTDYSASVLVAKKIVQSLIENPLDDVLLNINVPNVNYDQIKGYKTTRLGNRHKSEPAMKAFDPKGRKVYWVGPVGAEHDAGEGTDFHAIRTKYISITPIQIDLTRHQLLPTLSKWVEALS
;
A
#
# COMPACT_ATOMS: atom_id res chain seq x y z
N MET A 1 -22.26 3.26 -2.25
CA MET A 1 -20.92 2.61 -2.12
C MET A 1 -20.45 2.70 -0.68
N HIS A 2 -19.74 1.69 -0.20
CA HIS A 2 -19.11 1.65 1.11
C HIS A 2 -17.61 1.39 0.93
N PHE A 3 -16.77 2.30 1.38
CA PHE A 3 -15.31 2.22 1.31
C PHE A 3 -14.73 1.86 2.69
N LEU A 4 -13.89 0.84 2.73
CA LEU A 4 -13.04 0.56 3.88
C LEU A 4 -11.68 1.18 3.65
N LEU A 5 -11.27 2.09 4.54
CA LEU A 5 -9.97 2.74 4.47
C LEU A 5 -9.04 2.18 5.54
N SER A 6 -7.78 1.94 5.16
CA SER A 6 -6.69 1.59 6.07
C SER A 6 -5.38 2.29 5.65
N ASN A 7 -4.31 2.13 6.40
CA ASN A 7 -2.96 2.61 6.10
C ASN A 7 -1.94 1.89 6.99
N ASP A 8 -0.66 2.19 6.84
CA ASP A 8 0.42 1.78 7.75
C ASP A 8 1.01 2.94 8.57
N ASP A 9 0.76 4.21 8.19
CA ASP A 9 1.19 5.38 8.96
C ASP A 9 0.42 5.55 10.29
N GLY A 10 -0.68 4.79 10.49
CA GLY A 10 -1.57 4.85 11.65
C GLY A 10 -2.79 5.74 11.47
N TYR A 11 -3.84 5.52 12.30
CA TYR A 11 -5.15 6.18 12.17
C TYR A 11 -5.13 7.71 12.34
N GLN A 12 -4.09 8.27 12.96
CA GLN A 12 -3.92 9.72 13.15
C GLN A 12 -3.17 10.39 11.99
N ALA A 13 -2.66 9.62 11.03
CA ALA A 13 -1.88 10.17 9.93
C ALA A 13 -2.72 11.14 9.06
N PRO A 14 -2.12 12.24 8.58
CA PRO A 14 -2.84 13.21 7.77
C PRO A 14 -3.33 12.62 6.44
N GLY A 15 -2.59 11.67 5.85
CA GLY A 15 -2.94 11.04 4.59
C GLY A 15 -4.26 10.29 4.61
N ILE A 16 -4.51 9.47 5.65
CA ILE A 16 -5.78 8.73 5.76
C ILE A 16 -6.95 9.66 6.12
N SER A 17 -6.69 10.71 6.90
CA SER A 17 -7.72 11.72 7.24
C SER A 17 -8.16 12.47 5.99
N ALA A 18 -7.22 12.93 5.16
CA ALA A 18 -7.51 13.62 3.91
C ALA A 18 -8.22 12.70 2.90
N LEU A 19 -7.82 11.42 2.85
CA LEU A 19 -8.47 10.43 2.00
C LEU A 19 -9.91 10.16 2.44
N ALA A 20 -10.15 10.02 3.75
CA ALA A 20 -11.49 9.80 4.30
C ALA A 20 -12.44 10.99 4.01
N GLU A 21 -11.93 12.21 4.17
CA GLU A 21 -12.69 13.44 3.87
C GLU A 21 -13.13 13.47 2.40
N VAL A 22 -12.19 13.31 1.46
CA VAL A 22 -12.49 13.45 0.03
C VAL A 22 -13.39 12.33 -0.51
N LEU A 23 -13.28 11.11 0.03
CA LEU A 23 -14.09 9.97 -0.42
C LEU A 23 -15.48 9.94 0.22
N SER A 24 -15.71 10.69 1.30
CA SER A 24 -17.05 10.84 1.90
C SER A 24 -18.07 11.45 0.94
N ASP A 25 -17.60 12.22 -0.06
CA ASP A 25 -18.44 12.74 -1.14
C ASP A 25 -18.96 11.65 -2.10
N LEU A 26 -18.28 10.50 -2.15
CA LEU A 26 -18.60 9.40 -3.09
C LEU A 26 -19.37 8.26 -2.43
N GLY A 27 -19.39 8.18 -1.11
CA GLY A 27 -20.09 7.14 -0.39
C GLY A 27 -19.79 7.06 1.10
N LYS A 28 -20.31 6.02 1.76
CA LYS A 28 -20.02 5.72 3.16
C LYS A 28 -18.55 5.36 3.29
N VAL A 29 -17.87 5.97 4.26
CA VAL A 29 -16.46 5.69 4.59
C VAL A 29 -16.38 5.09 5.98
N THR A 30 -15.67 3.97 6.12
CA THR A 30 -15.25 3.42 7.39
C THR A 30 -13.73 3.34 7.42
N VAL A 31 -13.12 3.92 8.45
CA VAL A 31 -11.67 3.87 8.67
C VAL A 31 -11.37 2.82 9.73
N VAL A 32 -10.49 1.87 9.41
CA VAL A 32 -9.93 0.88 10.33
C VAL A 32 -8.42 0.81 10.08
N ALA A 33 -7.62 1.32 11.01
CA ALA A 33 -6.19 1.51 10.81
C ALA A 33 -5.39 1.16 12.07
N PRO A 34 -4.07 0.94 11.99
CA PRO A 34 -3.23 0.68 13.14
C PRO A 34 -3.23 1.84 14.14
N ASP A 35 -3.01 1.53 15.42
CA ASP A 35 -2.88 2.52 16.50
C ASP A 35 -1.55 3.29 16.49
N ARG A 36 -0.60 2.85 15.64
CA ARG A 36 0.76 3.37 15.51
C ARG A 36 1.26 3.27 14.07
N ASP A 37 2.42 3.84 13.79
CA ASP A 37 3.16 3.61 12.56
C ASP A 37 3.64 2.15 12.51
N CYS A 38 3.29 1.47 11.41
CA CYS A 38 3.63 0.09 11.08
C CYS A 38 4.42 0.00 9.76
N SER A 39 5.19 1.05 9.41
CA SER A 39 6.02 1.05 8.20
C SER A 39 6.93 -0.18 8.13
N GLY A 40 6.94 -0.86 6.98
CA GLY A 40 7.72 -2.09 6.78
C GLY A 40 7.07 -3.36 7.35
N ALA A 41 5.80 -3.31 7.79
CA ALA A 41 5.10 -4.48 8.34
C ALA A 41 4.84 -5.60 7.32
N SER A 42 4.86 -5.28 6.01
CA SER A 42 4.54 -6.27 4.97
C SER A 42 3.17 -6.94 5.16
N ASN A 43 2.93 -8.07 4.49
CA ASN A 43 1.70 -8.87 4.63
C ASN A 43 1.77 -9.75 5.88
N SER A 44 1.71 -9.17 7.07
CA SER A 44 1.77 -9.91 8.32
C SER A 44 0.45 -9.86 9.09
N LEU A 45 0.06 -11.00 9.67
CA LEU A 45 -1.09 -11.13 10.57
C LEU A 45 -0.61 -11.42 11.99
N THR A 46 -1.29 -10.84 12.97
CA THR A 46 -1.06 -11.08 14.40
C THR A 46 -1.84 -12.33 14.83
N LEU A 47 -1.13 -13.45 14.98
CA LEU A 47 -1.74 -14.75 15.31
C LEU A 47 -1.47 -15.20 16.76
N ASP A 48 -0.62 -14.52 17.49
CA ASP A 48 -0.11 -14.91 18.81
C ASP A 48 -0.71 -14.10 19.96
N SER A 49 -1.49 -13.05 19.66
CA SER A 49 -2.06 -12.15 20.63
C SER A 49 -3.42 -11.57 20.18
N PRO A 50 -4.30 -11.19 21.12
CA PRO A 50 -5.60 -10.61 20.77
C PRO A 50 -5.45 -9.20 20.23
N LEU A 51 -6.32 -8.86 19.28
CA LEU A 51 -6.47 -7.52 18.73
C LEU A 51 -7.54 -6.75 19.51
N TYR A 52 -7.23 -5.53 19.91
CA TYR A 52 -8.12 -4.62 20.61
C TYR A 52 -8.60 -3.51 19.69
N VAL A 53 -9.91 -3.44 19.49
CA VAL A 53 -10.55 -2.41 18.67
C VAL A 53 -10.96 -1.25 19.54
N LYS A 54 -10.59 -0.05 19.15
CA LYS A 54 -11.03 1.20 19.76
C LYS A 54 -11.55 2.15 18.69
N LYS A 55 -12.24 3.20 19.10
CA LYS A 55 -12.81 4.20 18.21
C LYS A 55 -12.49 5.59 18.74
N ASP A 56 -12.07 6.50 17.86
CA ASP A 56 -11.81 7.89 18.19
C ASP A 56 -13.08 8.78 18.03
N GLU A 57 -12.95 10.07 18.35
CA GLU A 57 -14.05 11.03 18.27
C GLU A 57 -14.56 11.28 16.84
N ARG A 58 -13.71 11.04 15.81
CA ARG A 58 -14.09 11.12 14.39
C ARG A 58 -14.87 9.88 13.92
N GLY A 59 -14.92 8.86 14.76
CA GLY A 59 -15.49 7.57 14.42
C GLY A 59 -14.51 6.61 13.73
N PHE A 60 -13.23 6.92 13.69
CA PHE A 60 -12.19 6.03 13.13
C PHE A 60 -11.89 4.91 14.11
N TYR A 61 -11.94 3.67 13.62
CA TYR A 61 -11.48 2.53 14.39
C TYR A 61 -9.95 2.42 14.31
N TYR A 62 -9.33 2.08 15.43
CA TYR A 62 -7.90 1.80 15.48
C TYR A 62 -7.60 0.54 16.29
N ILE A 63 -6.57 -0.20 15.85
CA ILE A 63 -6.28 -1.55 16.32
C ILE A 63 -4.78 -1.64 16.63
N ASN A 64 -4.43 -2.39 17.69
CA ASN A 64 -3.03 -2.69 18.05
C ASN A 64 -2.41 -3.78 17.15
N GLY A 65 -2.73 -3.77 15.88
CA GLY A 65 -2.31 -4.74 14.88
C GLY A 65 -1.59 -4.11 13.68
N THR A 66 -1.35 -4.94 12.68
CA THR A 66 -0.79 -4.54 11.39
C THR A 66 -1.87 -3.95 10.47
N PRO A 67 -1.50 -3.32 9.34
CA PRO A 67 -2.47 -2.91 8.33
C PRO A 67 -3.32 -4.07 7.78
N SER A 68 -2.72 -5.25 7.58
CA SER A 68 -3.45 -6.47 7.18
C SER A 68 -4.44 -6.90 8.25
N ASP A 69 -4.06 -6.89 9.55
CA ASP A 69 -4.99 -7.19 10.65
C ASP A 69 -6.20 -6.25 10.64
N CYS A 70 -5.98 -4.96 10.38
CA CYS A 70 -7.05 -3.96 10.35
C CYS A 70 -8.09 -4.28 9.27
N VAL A 71 -7.65 -4.57 8.05
CA VAL A 71 -8.53 -4.91 6.94
C VAL A 71 -9.19 -6.27 7.16
N HIS A 72 -8.41 -7.26 7.58
CA HIS A 72 -8.90 -8.61 7.87
C HIS A 72 -10.03 -8.58 8.91
N LEU A 73 -9.76 -7.98 10.07
CA LEU A 73 -10.74 -7.89 11.15
C LEU A 73 -11.96 -7.06 10.76
N ALA A 74 -11.76 -5.97 9.98
CA ALA A 74 -12.87 -5.15 9.52
C ALA A 74 -13.86 -5.97 8.69
N ILE A 75 -13.39 -6.74 7.72
CA ILE A 75 -14.25 -7.49 6.80
C ILE A 75 -14.81 -8.75 7.45
N THR A 76 -14.02 -9.45 8.26
CA THR A 76 -14.41 -10.76 8.80
C THR A 76 -15.15 -10.71 10.14
N GLY A 77 -15.17 -9.58 10.83
CA GLY A 77 -15.75 -9.55 12.18
C GLY A 77 -16.23 -8.21 12.73
N LEU A 78 -15.83 -7.06 12.17
CA LEU A 78 -16.16 -5.77 12.74
C LEU A 78 -17.30 -5.05 12.01
N LEU A 79 -17.39 -5.23 10.69
CA LEU A 79 -18.41 -4.60 9.87
C LEU A 79 -19.61 -5.52 9.70
N ASP A 80 -20.83 -4.96 9.84
CA ASP A 80 -22.08 -5.70 9.60
C ASP A 80 -22.31 -5.96 8.09
N GLU A 81 -21.71 -5.15 7.22
CA GLU A 81 -21.82 -5.25 5.77
C GLU A 81 -20.44 -5.18 5.13
N GLU A 82 -20.18 -6.04 4.17
CA GLU A 82 -18.93 -6.02 3.41
C GLU A 82 -18.75 -4.70 2.65
N PRO A 83 -17.54 -4.13 2.64
CA PRO A 83 -17.26 -2.94 1.85
C PRO A 83 -17.26 -3.28 0.35
N ASN A 84 -17.62 -2.30 -0.46
CA ASN A 84 -17.55 -2.44 -1.92
C ASN A 84 -16.12 -2.27 -2.45
N MET A 85 -15.23 -1.65 -1.68
CA MET A 85 -13.84 -1.40 -2.07
C MET A 85 -12.98 -1.16 -0.84
N VAL A 86 -11.76 -1.69 -0.84
CA VAL A 86 -10.72 -1.39 0.14
C VAL A 86 -9.74 -0.40 -0.45
N ILE A 87 -9.46 0.70 0.26
CA ILE A 87 -8.55 1.75 -0.18
C ILE A 87 -7.55 2.00 0.93
N SER A 88 -6.27 1.76 0.66
CA SER A 88 -5.19 1.95 1.62
C SER A 88 -4.38 3.19 1.30
N GLY A 89 -4.09 3.99 2.31
CA GLY A 89 -3.25 5.20 2.20
C GLY A 89 -3.97 6.46 2.75
N ILE A 90 -3.56 7.67 2.36
CA ILE A 90 -2.45 7.95 1.41
C ILE A 90 -1.14 7.86 2.17
N ASN A 91 -0.25 6.96 1.76
CA ASN A 91 1.04 6.75 2.40
C ASN A 91 1.96 7.96 2.26
N SER A 92 2.67 8.27 3.34
CA SER A 92 3.72 9.29 3.38
C SER A 92 5.05 8.74 2.84
N GLY A 93 5.15 8.64 1.54
CA GLY A 93 6.29 8.05 0.82
C GLY A 93 5.85 7.16 -0.31
N ALA A 94 6.72 6.91 -1.28
CA ALA A 94 6.43 6.07 -2.42
C ALA A 94 6.51 4.58 -2.07
N ASN A 95 5.68 3.77 -2.73
CA ASN A 95 5.78 2.32 -2.76
C ASN A 95 6.06 1.88 -4.21
N LEU A 96 7.34 1.82 -4.59
CA LEU A 96 7.82 1.60 -5.96
C LEU A 96 8.70 0.35 -6.03
N GLY A 97 8.64 -0.35 -7.17
CA GLY A 97 9.48 -1.50 -7.43
C GLY A 97 9.41 -2.57 -6.34
N ASP A 98 10.56 -3.08 -5.93
CA ASP A 98 10.67 -4.12 -4.90
C ASP A 98 10.20 -3.67 -3.51
N ASP A 99 10.14 -2.36 -3.24
CA ASP A 99 9.68 -1.82 -1.94
C ASP A 99 8.23 -2.24 -1.64
N VAL A 100 7.43 -2.52 -2.67
CA VAL A 100 6.05 -3.02 -2.58
C VAL A 100 5.95 -4.27 -1.70
N LEU A 101 6.97 -5.14 -1.69
CA LEU A 101 6.99 -6.37 -0.88
C LEU A 101 7.03 -6.10 0.64
N TYR A 102 7.52 -4.93 1.04
CA TYR A 102 7.63 -4.53 2.45
C TYR A 102 6.56 -3.52 2.88
N SER A 103 5.78 -3.00 1.93
CA SER A 103 4.79 -1.96 2.16
C SER A 103 3.58 -2.46 2.94
N GLY A 104 3.31 -1.85 4.10
CA GLY A 104 2.08 -2.06 4.85
C GLY A 104 0.85 -1.47 4.15
N THR A 105 1.04 -0.36 3.42
CA THR A 105 -0.03 0.25 2.61
C THR A 105 -0.51 -0.71 1.51
N VAL A 106 0.43 -1.31 0.77
CA VAL A 106 0.10 -2.28 -0.28
C VAL A 106 -0.45 -3.56 0.34
N ALA A 107 0.10 -4.00 1.48
CA ALA A 107 -0.38 -5.17 2.21
C ALA A 107 -1.85 -5.07 2.62
N ALA A 108 -2.28 -3.91 3.13
CA ALA A 108 -3.70 -3.68 3.45
C ALA A 108 -4.61 -3.79 2.21
N ALA A 109 -4.18 -3.26 1.07
CA ALA A 109 -4.92 -3.42 -0.19
C ALA A 109 -4.92 -4.88 -0.66
N MET A 110 -3.79 -5.59 -0.55
CA MET A 110 -3.70 -7.04 -0.87
C MET A 110 -4.66 -7.86 -0.02
N GLU A 111 -4.76 -7.56 1.29
CA GLU A 111 -5.69 -8.24 2.20
C GLU A 111 -7.15 -8.04 1.76
N GLY A 112 -7.53 -6.81 1.39
CA GLY A 112 -8.85 -6.51 0.85
C GLY A 112 -9.15 -7.30 -0.42
N ARG A 113 -8.19 -7.37 -1.33
CA ARG A 113 -8.31 -8.14 -2.58
C ARG A 113 -8.40 -9.65 -2.30
N PHE A 114 -7.61 -10.16 -1.35
CA PHE A 114 -7.65 -11.56 -0.93
C PHE A 114 -9.03 -11.95 -0.39
N LEU A 115 -9.69 -11.04 0.33
CA LEU A 115 -11.04 -11.21 0.86
C LEU A 115 -12.15 -10.88 -0.14
N GLY A 116 -11.83 -10.68 -1.42
CA GLY A 116 -12.80 -10.54 -2.51
C GLY A 116 -13.20 -9.11 -2.86
N CYS A 117 -12.63 -8.10 -2.23
CA CYS A 117 -12.93 -6.70 -2.52
C CYS A 117 -11.98 -6.11 -3.57
N PRO A 118 -12.45 -5.29 -4.53
CA PRO A 118 -11.59 -4.42 -5.29
C PRO A 118 -10.73 -3.57 -4.37
N ALA A 119 -9.43 -3.45 -4.64
CA ALA A 119 -8.53 -2.79 -3.71
C ALA A 119 -7.51 -1.87 -4.39
N ILE A 120 -7.17 -0.78 -3.70
CA ILE A 120 -6.25 0.24 -4.19
C ILE A 120 -5.32 0.67 -3.06
N ALA A 121 -4.01 0.75 -3.35
CA ALA A 121 -3.03 1.39 -2.50
C ALA A 121 -2.63 2.74 -3.10
N PHE A 122 -2.74 3.83 -2.32
CA PHE A 122 -2.32 5.18 -2.70
C PHE A 122 -1.10 5.62 -1.91
N SER A 123 -0.10 6.13 -2.60
CA SER A 123 1.13 6.65 -2.02
C SER A 123 1.48 8.01 -2.62
N LEU A 124 1.91 8.95 -1.78
CA LEU A 124 2.47 10.24 -2.19
C LEU A 124 3.99 10.14 -2.19
N ALA A 125 4.61 10.20 -3.37
CA ALA A 125 6.06 10.11 -3.51
C ALA A 125 6.76 11.31 -2.86
N GLY A 126 7.95 11.10 -2.33
CA GLY A 126 8.78 12.13 -1.70
C GLY A 126 9.15 11.77 -0.26
N GLU A 127 10.15 12.45 0.25
CA GLU A 127 10.56 12.28 1.64
C GLU A 127 9.66 13.12 2.56
N ARG A 128 8.87 12.46 3.41
CA ARG A 128 7.95 13.06 4.41
C ARG A 128 7.08 14.17 3.83
N PRO A 129 6.29 13.90 2.79
CA PRO A 129 5.40 14.89 2.22
C PRO A 129 4.37 15.36 3.26
N THR A 130 4.04 16.66 3.24
CA THR A 130 3.09 17.28 4.16
C THR A 130 1.83 17.79 3.46
N ASP A 131 1.86 17.93 2.14
CA ASP A 131 0.72 18.40 1.34
C ASP A 131 0.14 17.24 0.51
N TYR A 132 -1.04 16.79 0.90
CA TYR A 132 -1.79 15.71 0.25
C TYR A 132 -2.80 16.21 -0.79
N SER A 133 -2.91 17.52 -1.04
CA SER A 133 -3.95 18.12 -1.88
C SER A 133 -4.01 17.52 -3.29
N ALA A 134 -2.86 17.35 -3.95
CA ALA A 134 -2.80 16.73 -5.26
C ALA A 134 -3.23 15.25 -5.21
N SER A 135 -2.80 14.50 -4.19
CA SER A 135 -3.08 13.06 -4.05
C SER A 135 -4.55 12.79 -3.78
N VAL A 136 -5.24 13.62 -2.98
CA VAL A 136 -6.69 13.43 -2.71
C VAL A 136 -7.53 13.71 -3.95
N LEU A 137 -7.15 14.70 -4.78
CA LEU A 137 -7.83 14.95 -6.05
C LEU A 137 -7.66 13.76 -7.01
N VAL A 138 -6.44 13.19 -7.06
CA VAL A 138 -6.14 11.99 -7.87
C VAL A 138 -6.94 10.80 -7.35
N ALA A 139 -6.97 10.57 -6.03
CA ALA A 139 -7.70 9.47 -5.42
C ALA A 139 -9.20 9.56 -5.72
N LYS A 140 -9.82 10.75 -5.51
CA LYS A 140 -11.22 10.97 -5.84
C LYS A 140 -11.54 10.64 -7.30
N LYS A 141 -10.71 11.15 -8.23
CA LYS A 141 -10.90 10.93 -9.67
C LYS A 141 -10.80 9.46 -10.06
N ILE A 142 -9.81 8.73 -9.51
CA ILE A 142 -9.63 7.31 -9.81
C ILE A 142 -10.77 6.48 -9.22
N VAL A 143 -11.13 6.71 -7.95
CA VAL A 143 -12.23 5.98 -7.30
C VAL A 143 -13.55 6.24 -8.02
N GLN A 144 -13.84 7.49 -8.39
CA GLN A 144 -15.03 7.82 -9.17
C GLN A 144 -15.04 7.11 -10.52
N SER A 145 -13.92 7.09 -11.24
CA SER A 145 -13.80 6.37 -12.51
C SER A 145 -14.03 4.87 -12.37
N LEU A 146 -13.56 4.23 -11.29
CA LEU A 146 -13.81 2.81 -11.03
C LEU A 146 -15.24 2.51 -10.62
N ILE A 147 -15.96 3.46 -10.01
CA ILE A 147 -17.41 3.34 -9.75
C ILE A 147 -18.19 3.36 -11.05
N GLU A 148 -17.84 4.29 -11.96
CA GLU A 148 -18.51 4.47 -13.24
C GLU A 148 -18.15 3.39 -14.26
N ASN A 149 -16.91 2.92 -14.24
CA ASN A 149 -16.34 1.94 -15.16
C ASN A 149 -15.57 0.87 -14.36
N PRO A 150 -16.24 -0.10 -13.74
CA PRO A 150 -15.61 -1.12 -12.93
C PRO A 150 -14.61 -1.94 -13.72
N LEU A 151 -13.49 -2.25 -13.08
CA LEU A 151 -12.51 -3.23 -13.56
C LEU A 151 -12.66 -4.49 -12.71
N ASP A 152 -12.68 -5.65 -13.34
CA ASP A 152 -12.72 -6.92 -12.64
C ASP A 152 -11.37 -7.21 -11.97
N ASP A 153 -11.42 -7.83 -10.80
CA ASP A 153 -10.26 -8.39 -10.11
C ASP A 153 -9.14 -7.36 -9.79
N VAL A 154 -9.54 -6.14 -9.42
CA VAL A 154 -8.62 -5.00 -9.31
C VAL A 154 -7.81 -5.03 -8.01
N LEU A 155 -6.50 -4.99 -8.17
CA LEU A 155 -5.54 -4.52 -7.15
C LEU A 155 -4.56 -3.55 -7.80
N LEU A 156 -4.66 -2.26 -7.44
CA LEU A 156 -3.83 -1.21 -8.02
C LEU A 156 -2.90 -0.62 -6.97
N ASN A 157 -1.62 -0.50 -7.32
CA ASN A 157 -0.65 0.31 -6.60
C ASN A 157 -0.48 1.64 -7.34
N ILE A 158 -0.88 2.73 -6.70
CA ILE A 158 -0.90 4.06 -7.28
C ILE A 158 0.07 4.95 -6.53
N ASN A 159 1.03 5.52 -7.24
CA ASN A 159 1.95 6.50 -6.70
C ASN A 159 1.72 7.85 -7.38
N VAL A 160 1.61 8.91 -6.57
CA VAL A 160 1.41 10.28 -7.02
C VAL A 160 2.72 11.06 -6.82
N PRO A 161 3.26 11.75 -7.83
CA PRO A 161 4.46 12.56 -7.65
C PRO A 161 4.17 13.74 -6.72
N ASN A 162 5.11 14.06 -5.81
CA ASN A 162 4.98 15.17 -4.86
C ASN A 162 5.24 16.52 -5.56
N VAL A 163 4.25 16.95 -6.31
CA VAL A 163 4.22 18.24 -7.03
C VAL A 163 2.79 18.80 -6.98
N ASN A 164 2.63 20.10 -7.25
CA ASN A 164 1.29 20.67 -7.38
C ASN A 164 0.49 19.95 -8.48
N TYR A 165 -0.82 19.87 -8.31
CA TYR A 165 -1.69 19.13 -9.24
C TYR A 165 -1.58 19.58 -10.70
N ASP A 166 -1.40 20.87 -10.94
CA ASP A 166 -1.19 21.47 -12.27
C ASP A 166 0.14 21.08 -12.94
N GLN A 167 1.11 20.60 -12.16
CA GLN A 167 2.39 20.12 -12.64
C GLN A 167 2.39 18.62 -12.97
N ILE A 168 1.34 17.89 -12.60
CA ILE A 168 1.16 16.49 -12.95
C ILE A 168 0.84 16.38 -14.43
N LYS A 169 1.69 15.65 -15.16
CA LYS A 169 1.57 15.53 -16.62
C LYS A 169 0.50 14.55 -17.10
N GLY A 170 -0.11 13.78 -16.18
CA GLY A 170 -1.14 12.79 -16.47
C GLY A 170 -0.87 11.44 -15.80
N TYR A 171 -1.47 10.39 -16.34
CA TYR A 171 -1.45 9.03 -15.80
C TYR A 171 -0.66 8.11 -16.72
N LYS A 172 0.06 7.14 -16.14
CA LYS A 172 0.72 6.06 -16.88
C LYS A 172 0.40 4.72 -16.25
N THR A 173 0.01 3.76 -17.09
CA THR A 173 0.07 2.35 -16.70
C THR A 173 1.54 1.94 -16.65
N THR A 174 1.93 1.33 -15.54
CA THR A 174 3.32 1.00 -15.26
C THR A 174 3.45 -0.45 -14.81
N ARG A 175 4.66 -0.95 -14.86
CA ARG A 175 5.10 -2.13 -14.15
C ARG A 175 6.00 -1.75 -13.00
N LEU A 176 6.15 -2.62 -12.02
CA LEU A 176 7.16 -2.46 -10.98
C LEU A 176 8.56 -2.45 -11.61
N GLY A 177 9.39 -1.50 -11.22
CA GLY A 177 10.82 -1.56 -11.44
C GLY A 177 11.51 -2.43 -10.41
N ASN A 178 12.83 -2.34 -10.29
CA ASN A 178 13.58 -2.96 -9.21
C ASN A 178 14.78 -2.10 -8.77
N ARG A 179 15.32 -2.44 -7.60
CA ARG A 179 16.50 -1.79 -7.03
C ARG A 179 17.72 -2.69 -7.10
N HIS A 180 18.89 -2.10 -6.98
CA HIS A 180 20.09 -2.83 -6.63
C HIS A 180 19.98 -3.40 -5.21
N LYS A 181 20.87 -4.31 -4.86
CA LYS A 181 20.99 -4.85 -3.49
C LYS A 181 21.07 -3.70 -2.48
N SER A 182 20.35 -3.83 -1.37
CA SER A 182 20.40 -2.89 -0.25
C SER A 182 21.82 -2.64 0.25
N GLU A 183 22.05 -1.44 0.76
CA GLU A 183 23.31 -1.10 1.42
C GLU A 183 23.54 -1.96 2.67
N PRO A 184 24.79 -2.17 3.08
CA PRO A 184 25.11 -2.94 4.27
C PRO A 184 24.43 -2.41 5.54
N ALA A 185 24.08 -3.32 6.45
CA ALA A 185 23.58 -2.94 7.76
C ALA A 185 24.57 -2.04 8.52
N MET A 186 24.08 -0.98 9.13
CA MET A 186 24.87 -0.03 9.90
C MET A 186 25.01 -0.50 11.35
N LYS A 187 26.26 -0.66 11.78
CA LYS A 187 26.59 -1.00 13.15
C LYS A 187 26.65 0.26 14.02
N ALA A 188 26.00 0.22 15.17
CA ALA A 188 26.01 1.28 16.18
C ALA A 188 26.14 0.69 17.59
N PHE A 189 26.12 1.56 18.60
CA PHE A 189 26.06 1.17 20.01
C PHE A 189 24.90 1.89 20.68
N ASP A 190 24.15 1.18 21.52
CA ASP A 190 23.12 1.80 22.35
C ASP A 190 23.74 2.63 23.50
N PRO A 191 22.93 3.43 24.25
CA PRO A 191 23.42 4.22 25.37
C PRO A 191 24.11 3.42 26.50
N LYS A 192 23.90 2.09 26.54
CA LYS A 192 24.57 1.17 27.50
C LYS A 192 25.82 0.49 26.93
N GLY A 193 26.28 0.91 25.73
CA GLY A 193 27.44 0.36 25.05
C GLY A 193 27.24 -1.01 24.39
N ARG A 194 26.02 -1.49 24.26
CA ARG A 194 25.70 -2.76 23.57
C ARG A 194 25.69 -2.53 22.08
N LYS A 195 26.28 -3.47 21.34
CA LYS A 195 26.29 -3.44 19.87
C LYS A 195 24.86 -3.66 19.33
N VAL A 196 24.43 -2.76 18.45
CA VAL A 196 23.15 -2.82 17.73
C VAL A 196 23.39 -2.66 16.23
N TYR A 197 22.44 -3.08 15.42
CA TYR A 197 22.49 -2.96 13.97
C TYR A 197 21.21 -2.33 13.46
N TRP A 198 21.36 -1.41 12.51
CA TRP A 198 20.25 -0.85 11.75
C TRP A 198 20.23 -1.48 10.37
N VAL A 199 19.04 -1.78 9.85
CA VAL A 199 18.89 -2.17 8.44
C VAL A 199 19.43 -1.05 7.57
N GLY A 200 20.27 -1.39 6.60
CA GLY A 200 20.84 -0.42 5.67
C GLY A 200 19.78 0.21 4.78
N PRO A 201 20.08 1.38 4.18
CA PRO A 201 19.19 2.00 3.20
C PRO A 201 18.89 1.06 2.03
N VAL A 202 17.73 1.26 1.40
CA VAL A 202 17.39 0.58 0.15
C VAL A 202 18.43 0.89 -0.93
N GLY A 203 18.69 -0.06 -1.81
CA GLY A 203 19.62 0.13 -2.92
C GLY A 203 19.12 1.17 -3.94
N ALA A 204 20.04 1.70 -4.72
CA ALA A 204 19.69 2.60 -5.81
C ALA A 204 18.76 1.93 -6.82
N GLU A 205 18.01 2.72 -7.58
CA GLU A 205 17.19 2.24 -8.69
C GLU A 205 18.08 1.50 -9.71
N HIS A 206 17.65 0.30 -10.15
CA HIS A 206 18.32 -0.51 -11.15
C HIS A 206 17.51 -0.58 -12.45
N ASP A 207 16.33 -1.21 -12.40
CA ASP A 207 15.38 -1.15 -13.51
C ASP A 207 14.38 -0.01 -13.25
N ALA A 208 14.72 1.17 -13.76
CA ALA A 208 13.97 2.40 -13.58
C ALA A 208 13.78 3.16 -14.92
N GLY A 209 13.83 2.43 -16.03
CA GLY A 209 13.62 2.93 -17.37
C GLY A 209 12.17 3.20 -17.72
N GLU A 210 11.90 3.57 -18.96
CA GLU A 210 10.56 3.80 -19.48
C GLU A 210 9.64 2.58 -19.23
N GLY A 211 8.38 2.85 -18.87
CA GLY A 211 7.38 1.85 -18.51
C GLY A 211 7.41 1.42 -17.05
N THR A 212 8.41 1.83 -16.26
CA THR A 212 8.45 1.55 -14.82
C THR A 212 7.75 2.64 -14.00
N ASP A 213 7.33 2.27 -12.81
CA ASP A 213 6.78 3.16 -11.78
C ASP A 213 7.79 4.24 -11.36
N PHE A 214 9.07 3.91 -11.18
CA PHE A 214 10.15 4.87 -10.92
C PHE A 214 10.22 5.96 -12.00
N HIS A 215 10.20 5.54 -13.27
CA HIS A 215 10.28 6.50 -14.39
C HIS A 215 9.05 7.41 -14.45
N ALA A 216 7.85 6.87 -14.20
CA ALA A 216 6.63 7.66 -14.19
C ALA A 216 6.71 8.78 -13.14
N ILE A 217 7.07 8.43 -11.89
CA ILE A 217 7.21 9.40 -10.80
C ILE A 217 8.28 10.45 -11.10
N ARG A 218 9.46 10.03 -11.53
CA ARG A 218 10.56 10.94 -11.87
C ARG A 218 10.19 11.92 -12.97
N THR A 219 9.35 11.51 -13.91
CA THR A 219 8.88 12.35 -15.03
C THR A 219 7.57 13.08 -14.75
N LYS A 220 7.11 13.10 -13.48
CA LYS A 220 5.91 13.78 -12.98
C LYS A 220 4.60 13.22 -13.53
N TYR A 221 4.53 11.92 -13.81
CA TYR A 221 3.29 11.21 -14.10
C TYR A 221 2.84 10.42 -12.86
N ILE A 222 1.53 10.27 -12.71
CA ILE A 222 0.96 9.31 -11.76
C ILE A 222 1.24 7.92 -12.31
N SER A 223 1.82 7.07 -11.45
CA SER A 223 2.05 5.66 -11.75
C SER A 223 0.84 4.84 -11.31
N ILE A 224 0.29 4.02 -12.19
CA ILE A 224 -0.77 3.05 -11.90
C ILE A 224 -0.25 1.67 -12.29
N THR A 225 0.11 0.88 -11.29
CA THR A 225 0.64 -0.47 -11.47
C THR A 225 -0.40 -1.50 -11.03
N PRO A 226 -0.90 -2.36 -11.92
CA PRO A 226 -1.70 -3.51 -11.51
C PRO A 226 -0.80 -4.52 -10.80
N ILE A 227 -1.28 -5.04 -9.64
CA ILE A 227 -0.59 -6.04 -8.84
C ILE A 227 -1.45 -7.28 -8.76
N GLN A 228 -0.84 -8.44 -8.60
CA GLN A 228 -1.51 -9.72 -8.36
C GLN A 228 -0.99 -10.35 -7.07
N ILE A 229 -1.85 -11.13 -6.41
CA ILE A 229 -1.51 -11.85 -5.17
C ILE A 229 -0.78 -13.16 -5.48
N ASP A 230 -1.05 -13.78 -6.63
CA ASP A 230 -0.42 -15.03 -7.03
C ASP A 230 1.07 -14.82 -7.33
N LEU A 231 1.92 -15.32 -6.45
CA LEU A 231 3.38 -15.28 -6.56
C LEU A 231 3.95 -16.44 -7.37
N THR A 232 3.11 -17.34 -7.91
CA THR A 232 3.55 -18.49 -8.68
C THR A 232 4.16 -18.04 -10.02
N ARG A 233 5.39 -18.43 -10.28
CA ARG A 233 6.02 -18.21 -11.59
C ARG A 233 5.53 -19.25 -12.60
N HIS A 234 4.29 -19.09 -13.08
CA HIS A 234 3.61 -20.03 -13.97
C HIS A 234 4.44 -20.44 -15.19
N GLN A 235 5.19 -19.50 -15.79
CA GLN A 235 6.06 -19.77 -16.94
C GLN A 235 7.17 -20.77 -16.67
N LEU A 236 7.55 -20.98 -15.39
CA LEU A 236 8.59 -21.93 -15.01
C LEU A 236 8.05 -23.35 -14.77
N LEU A 237 6.74 -23.53 -14.57
CA LEU A 237 6.15 -24.82 -14.22
C LEU A 237 6.49 -25.93 -15.21
N PRO A 238 6.41 -25.73 -16.56
CA PRO A 238 6.76 -26.81 -17.51
C PRO A 238 8.22 -27.25 -17.43
N THR A 239 9.14 -26.31 -17.17
CA THR A 239 10.57 -26.61 -17.02
C THR A 239 10.83 -27.32 -15.71
N LEU A 240 10.20 -26.88 -14.63
CA LEU A 240 10.33 -27.48 -13.31
C LEU A 240 9.76 -28.90 -13.27
N SER A 241 8.63 -29.16 -13.95
CA SER A 241 8.05 -30.51 -14.05
C SER A 241 9.08 -31.53 -14.65
N LYS A 242 9.73 -31.17 -15.77
CA LYS A 242 10.76 -32.00 -16.36
C LYS A 242 11.94 -32.24 -15.42
N TRP A 243 12.32 -31.24 -14.66
CA TRP A 243 13.41 -31.39 -13.69
C TRP A 243 13.00 -32.32 -12.53
N VAL A 244 11.76 -32.21 -12.04
CA VAL A 244 11.21 -33.05 -10.95
C VAL A 244 11.11 -34.51 -11.41
N GLU A 245 10.66 -34.78 -12.67
CA GLU A 245 10.60 -36.13 -13.24
C GLU A 245 11.98 -36.82 -13.27
N ALA A 246 13.05 -36.06 -13.43
CA ALA A 246 14.43 -36.60 -13.41
C ALA A 246 14.94 -36.91 -11.98
N LEU A 247 14.20 -36.59 -10.91
CA LEU A 247 14.53 -36.91 -9.50
C LEU A 247 13.98 -38.29 -9.09
N SER A 248 13.07 -38.86 -9.87
CA SER A 248 12.47 -40.17 -9.66
C SER A 248 13.16 -41.27 -10.49
#